data_ef8c89c2b382ed1afe3876a112a12bac
#
_entry.id   ef8c89c2b382ed1afe3876a112a12bac
#
_cell.length_a   1.000
_cell.length_b   1.000
_cell.length_c   1.000
_cell.angle_alpha   90.00
_cell.angle_beta   90.00
_cell.angle_gamma   90.00
#
_symmetry.space_group_name_H-M   'P 1'
#
loop_
_entity.id
_entity.type
_entity.pdbx_description
1 polymer ?
#
loop_
_entity_poly.entity_id
_entity_poly.type
_entity_poly.pdbx_seq_one_letter_code
_entity_poly.pdbx_strand_id
1 'polypeptide(L)'
;MKSTLIAFSCFLFPTAIVLAQPKVENLGNAINSEYNEINPVISPDGKTLYFGRVSHPQNAHGQEGSQDIWFSEWQNSQWSLAKRMTPPLNKEEYNCAYSVTPDGNTLLIMGAYDRGAYETRGFSFSKRTVNGWSAPSKLNIPGLEGMSKGEYMCGFLSNDGKTLLMAFSEKKRSTKDDLYVSFLQKNGTWTKPQSLGVEVNTDDFTETTPFLASDGATIYFSSDRPGGQGSNDIYYTKRIDKTWKRWSKPANLGPAINTDGYDAYYAIAAAGDYAYMVSKKNTLGKGDIVRIKIKSDEPSAAPIVPAPDPVALVSGKVVDTKTGKPIDARIIYENLADGTEVGTAQTDPRTGEYKIVLPKGVKYGVRAVAKDFIAEAQSIDLTNMKGGFQEVNGTNLTLVPIEINAVGVLNNLFFDTGKAALRPESNAELDRMVLTFNENPGLVMEIGGHTDNVGTDAANLKLSQERADSVREYFIGKGIEPDRVQSKGYGEAKPKATNDTEEGRQTNRRVEFKILKK
;
A
#
# COMPACT_ATOMS: atom_id res chain seq x y z
N MET A 1 -48.18 62.52 -30.91
CA MET A 1 -47.66 61.19 -31.15
C MET A 1 -46.91 60.77 -29.87
N LYS A 2 -47.48 59.88 -29.05
CA LYS A 2 -46.91 59.36 -27.82
C LYS A 2 -46.29 57.97 -28.12
N SER A 3 -45.00 57.83 -28.04
CA SER A 3 -44.28 56.55 -28.19
C SER A 3 -44.31 55.81 -26.88
N THR A 4 -44.92 54.63 -26.85
CA THR A 4 -44.93 53.73 -25.70
C THR A 4 -43.75 52.79 -25.85
N LEU A 5 -42.79 52.90 -24.93
CA LEU A 5 -41.68 51.95 -24.79
C LEU A 5 -42.18 50.71 -24.02
N ILE A 6 -42.17 49.55 -24.66
CA ILE A 6 -42.42 48.25 -24.00
C ILE A 6 -41.06 47.71 -23.54
N ALA A 7 -40.85 47.64 -22.23
CA ALA A 7 -39.69 47.01 -21.63
C ALA A 7 -39.91 45.49 -21.53
N PHE A 8 -39.11 44.71 -22.27
CA PHE A 8 -39.04 43.26 -22.12
C PHE A 8 -38.17 42.91 -20.91
N SER A 9 -38.81 42.46 -19.85
CA SER A 9 -38.08 41.91 -18.68
C SER A 9 -37.77 40.42 -18.95
N CYS A 10 -36.49 40.11 -19.27
CA CYS A 10 -36.00 38.73 -19.32
C CYS A 10 -35.86 38.19 -17.90
N PHE A 11 -36.76 37.32 -17.47
CA PHE A 11 -36.61 36.48 -16.29
C PHE A 11 -35.59 35.38 -16.60
N LEU A 12 -34.37 35.54 -16.15
CA LEU A 12 -33.38 34.45 -16.03
C LEU A 12 -33.82 33.55 -14.88
N PHE A 13 -34.43 32.42 -15.17
CA PHE A 13 -34.59 31.34 -14.21
C PHE A 13 -33.20 30.73 -13.97
N PRO A 14 -32.72 30.67 -12.70
CA PRO A 14 -31.55 29.90 -12.42
C PRO A 14 -31.87 28.42 -12.67
N THR A 15 -31.27 27.81 -13.67
CA THR A 15 -31.27 26.37 -13.85
C THR A 15 -30.55 25.78 -12.63
N ALA A 16 -31.31 25.27 -11.66
CA ALA A 16 -30.78 24.46 -10.61
C ALA A 16 -30.16 23.22 -11.27
N ILE A 17 -28.82 23.12 -11.21
CA ILE A 17 -28.12 21.88 -11.56
C ILE A 17 -28.55 20.88 -10.50
N VAL A 18 -29.47 20.01 -10.81
CA VAL A 18 -29.80 18.84 -10.02
C VAL A 18 -28.61 17.90 -10.18
N LEU A 19 -27.64 17.95 -9.25
CA LEU A 19 -26.63 16.94 -9.14
C LEU A 19 -27.35 15.62 -8.90
N ALA A 20 -27.20 14.68 -9.83
CA ALA A 20 -27.74 13.34 -9.67
C ALA A 20 -27.21 12.77 -8.34
N GLN A 21 -28.11 12.35 -7.47
CA GLN A 21 -27.67 11.69 -6.22
C GLN A 21 -26.92 10.41 -6.59
N PRO A 22 -25.79 10.12 -5.90
CA PRO A 22 -25.04 8.92 -6.17
C PRO A 22 -25.91 7.70 -5.93
N LYS A 23 -25.79 6.73 -6.82
CA LYS A 23 -26.53 5.49 -6.71
C LYS A 23 -25.89 4.62 -5.63
N VAL A 24 -26.63 4.37 -4.56
CA VAL A 24 -26.27 3.37 -3.54
C VAL A 24 -26.66 1.99 -4.07
N GLU A 25 -25.70 1.10 -4.19
CA GLU A 25 -25.88 -0.26 -4.67
C GLU A 25 -25.67 -1.25 -3.52
N ASN A 26 -26.72 -2.01 -3.18
CA ASN A 26 -26.59 -3.18 -2.30
C ASN A 26 -25.79 -4.27 -3.02
N LEU A 27 -24.80 -4.88 -2.36
CA LEU A 27 -23.96 -5.90 -3.00
C LEU A 27 -24.67 -7.25 -3.22
N GLY A 28 -25.93 -7.37 -2.77
CA GLY A 28 -26.77 -8.53 -3.01
C GLY A 28 -26.36 -9.79 -2.25
N ASN A 29 -27.05 -10.89 -2.52
CA ASN A 29 -26.93 -12.15 -1.78
C ASN A 29 -25.55 -12.84 -1.90
N ALA A 30 -24.70 -12.41 -2.81
CA ALA A 30 -23.33 -12.90 -2.87
C ALA A 30 -22.51 -12.47 -1.64
N ILE A 31 -22.78 -11.28 -1.13
CA ILE A 31 -22.10 -10.66 0.01
C ILE A 31 -23.02 -10.61 1.23
N ASN A 32 -24.21 -10.05 1.08
CA ASN A 32 -25.16 -9.76 2.15
C ASN A 32 -26.07 -10.96 2.45
N SER A 33 -26.56 -11.02 3.66
CA SER A 33 -27.43 -12.10 4.16
C SER A 33 -28.58 -11.52 5.01
N GLU A 34 -29.39 -12.36 5.61
CA GLU A 34 -30.41 -11.93 6.59
C GLU A 34 -29.82 -11.49 7.94
N TYR A 35 -28.50 -11.67 8.12
CA TYR A 35 -27.78 -11.31 9.34
C TYR A 35 -27.20 -9.90 9.22
N ASN A 36 -26.18 -9.59 9.99
CA ASN A 36 -25.56 -8.26 9.99
C ASN A 36 -24.14 -8.35 9.42
N GLU A 37 -23.92 -7.78 8.26
CA GLU A 37 -22.60 -7.60 7.67
C GLU A 37 -22.01 -6.26 8.15
N ILE A 38 -20.77 -6.31 8.64
CA ILE A 38 -20.07 -5.14 9.19
C ILE A 38 -18.62 -5.05 8.72
N ASN A 39 -18.03 -3.88 8.89
CA ASN A 39 -16.62 -3.62 8.68
C ASN A 39 -16.09 -4.10 7.32
N PRO A 40 -16.59 -3.57 6.20
CA PRO A 40 -16.04 -3.88 4.88
C PRO A 40 -14.59 -3.40 4.76
N VAL A 41 -13.72 -4.30 4.35
CA VAL A 41 -12.30 -4.05 4.08
C VAL A 41 -12.02 -4.42 2.63
N ILE A 42 -12.05 -3.41 1.76
CA ILE A 42 -11.72 -3.60 0.35
C ILE A 42 -10.20 -3.58 0.16
N SER A 43 -9.67 -4.54 -0.59
CA SER A 43 -8.25 -4.51 -0.99
C SER A 43 -7.96 -3.29 -1.87
N PRO A 44 -6.76 -2.69 -1.81
CA PRO A 44 -6.41 -1.53 -2.62
C PRO A 44 -6.58 -1.71 -4.13
N ASP A 45 -6.48 -2.95 -4.64
CA ASP A 45 -6.76 -3.27 -6.04
C ASP A 45 -8.27 -3.44 -6.35
N GLY A 46 -9.14 -3.31 -5.35
CA GLY A 46 -10.59 -3.44 -5.49
C GLY A 46 -11.11 -4.86 -5.76
N LYS A 47 -10.26 -5.90 -5.63
CA LYS A 47 -10.59 -7.26 -6.07
C LYS A 47 -10.95 -8.23 -4.95
N THR A 48 -10.66 -7.89 -3.70
CA THR A 48 -11.02 -8.73 -2.54
C THR A 48 -11.72 -7.88 -1.48
N LEU A 49 -12.87 -8.32 -1.02
CA LEU A 49 -13.63 -7.70 0.05
C LEU A 49 -13.66 -8.65 1.25
N TYR A 50 -13.07 -8.23 2.36
CA TYR A 50 -13.21 -8.89 3.67
C TYR A 50 -14.27 -8.16 4.48
N PHE A 51 -14.97 -8.86 5.35
CA PHE A 51 -16.01 -8.27 6.21
C PHE A 51 -16.36 -9.19 7.37
N GLY A 52 -17.00 -8.66 8.40
CA GLY A 52 -17.55 -9.42 9.51
C GLY A 52 -18.99 -9.82 9.25
N ARG A 53 -19.37 -11.06 9.59
CA ARG A 53 -20.77 -11.45 9.77
C ARG A 53 -21.06 -11.73 11.23
N VAL A 54 -22.08 -11.07 11.76
CA VAL A 54 -22.49 -11.19 13.15
C VAL A 54 -23.65 -12.13 13.26
N SER A 55 -23.60 -13.05 14.23
CA SER A 55 -24.67 -14.02 14.54
C SER A 55 -25.09 -14.91 13.36
N HIS A 56 -24.19 -15.20 12.44
CA HIS A 56 -24.46 -16.09 11.31
C HIS A 56 -24.32 -17.56 11.74
N PRO A 57 -25.26 -18.49 11.33
CA PRO A 57 -25.22 -19.90 11.77
C PRO A 57 -23.94 -20.65 11.41
N GLN A 58 -23.26 -20.23 10.32
CA GLN A 58 -22.01 -20.84 9.89
C GLN A 58 -20.77 -20.24 10.54
N ASN A 59 -20.91 -19.27 11.47
CA ASN A 59 -19.77 -18.80 12.25
C ASN A 59 -19.20 -19.91 13.13
N ALA A 60 -17.92 -19.81 13.49
CA ALA A 60 -17.21 -20.85 14.26
C ALA A 60 -17.90 -21.19 15.59
N HIS A 61 -18.48 -20.19 16.26
CA HIS A 61 -19.19 -20.32 17.53
C HIS A 61 -20.71 -20.27 17.38
N GLY A 62 -21.22 -20.45 16.15
CA GLY A 62 -22.64 -20.47 15.87
C GLY A 62 -23.32 -19.11 15.88
N GLN A 63 -24.63 -19.10 16.16
CA GLN A 63 -25.48 -17.94 15.93
C GLN A 63 -25.50 -16.95 17.09
N GLU A 64 -25.29 -17.39 18.33
CA GLU A 64 -25.40 -16.51 19.49
C GLU A 64 -24.15 -15.64 19.67
N GLY A 65 -24.28 -14.33 19.40
CA GLY A 65 -23.27 -13.32 19.71
C GLY A 65 -21.95 -13.40 18.94
N SER A 66 -21.77 -14.37 18.06
CA SER A 66 -20.50 -14.60 17.37
C SER A 66 -20.29 -13.68 16.17
N GLN A 67 -19.02 -13.44 15.84
CA GLN A 67 -18.61 -12.68 14.65
C GLN A 67 -17.40 -13.35 14.01
N ASP A 68 -17.53 -13.69 12.72
CA ASP A 68 -16.44 -14.25 11.93
C ASP A 68 -16.04 -13.34 10.76
N ILE A 69 -14.81 -13.48 10.32
CA ILE A 69 -14.29 -12.87 9.11
C ILE A 69 -14.75 -13.69 7.91
N TRP A 70 -15.37 -13.02 6.96
CA TRP A 70 -15.77 -13.55 5.66
C TRP A 70 -15.06 -12.79 4.56
N PHE A 71 -14.98 -13.34 3.35
CA PHE A 71 -14.41 -12.67 2.20
C PHE A 71 -15.12 -13.06 0.90
N SER A 72 -15.00 -12.20 -0.09
CA SER A 72 -15.42 -12.44 -1.47
C SER A 72 -14.41 -11.86 -2.43
N GLU A 73 -14.32 -12.41 -3.62
CA GLU A 73 -13.41 -12.02 -4.68
C GLU A 73 -14.19 -11.50 -5.88
N TRP A 74 -13.71 -10.40 -6.46
CA TRP A 74 -14.26 -9.84 -7.69
C TRP A 74 -13.74 -10.62 -8.89
N GLN A 75 -14.62 -11.37 -9.55
CA GLN A 75 -14.30 -12.23 -10.68
C GLN A 75 -15.41 -12.12 -11.73
N ASN A 76 -15.05 -12.09 -13.02
CA ASN A 76 -16.00 -12.00 -14.12
C ASN A 76 -17.04 -10.87 -13.95
N SER A 77 -16.59 -9.69 -13.51
CA SER A 77 -17.42 -8.49 -13.28
C SER A 77 -18.51 -8.65 -12.21
N GLN A 78 -18.32 -9.58 -11.26
CA GLN A 78 -19.23 -9.79 -10.13
C GLN A 78 -18.48 -10.28 -8.89
N TRP A 79 -19.08 -10.09 -7.72
CA TRP A 79 -18.60 -10.68 -6.48
C TRP A 79 -18.91 -12.18 -6.43
N SER A 80 -17.93 -12.99 -6.05
CA SER A 80 -18.15 -14.41 -5.75
C SER A 80 -19.03 -14.57 -4.51
N LEU A 81 -19.67 -15.74 -4.35
CA LEU A 81 -20.34 -16.04 -3.09
C LEU A 81 -19.36 -15.94 -1.93
N ALA A 82 -19.76 -15.24 -0.87
CA ALA A 82 -18.93 -15.03 0.31
C ALA A 82 -18.55 -16.36 0.98
N LYS A 83 -17.29 -16.45 1.39
CA LYS A 83 -16.72 -17.62 2.06
C LYS A 83 -16.24 -17.21 3.45
N ARG A 84 -16.49 -18.04 4.45
CA ARG A 84 -15.96 -17.86 5.79
C ARG A 84 -14.46 -18.18 5.81
N MET A 85 -13.66 -17.33 6.46
CA MET A 85 -12.27 -17.64 6.72
C MET A 85 -12.16 -18.84 7.65
N THR A 86 -11.20 -19.72 7.37
CA THR A 86 -10.96 -20.92 8.19
C THR A 86 -9.90 -20.66 9.27
N PRO A 87 -9.77 -21.51 10.29
CA PRO A 87 -8.64 -21.44 11.19
C PRO A 87 -7.31 -21.33 10.43
N PRO A 88 -6.35 -20.56 10.98
CA PRO A 88 -6.27 -20.06 12.36
C PRO A 88 -6.98 -18.73 12.64
N LEU A 89 -7.72 -18.13 11.69
CA LEU A 89 -8.27 -16.79 11.85
C LEU A 89 -9.57 -16.73 12.66
N ASN A 90 -10.56 -17.51 12.31
CA ASN A 90 -11.85 -17.53 13.00
C ASN A 90 -11.85 -18.57 14.13
N LYS A 91 -11.12 -18.28 15.21
CA LYS A 91 -11.01 -19.16 16.38
C LYS A 91 -11.79 -18.66 17.59
N GLU A 92 -11.86 -17.34 17.73
CA GLU A 92 -12.49 -16.72 18.88
C GLU A 92 -13.99 -16.47 18.61
N GLU A 93 -14.72 -16.08 19.62
CA GLU A 93 -16.14 -15.71 19.49
C GLU A 93 -16.32 -14.47 18.61
N TYR A 94 -15.40 -13.50 18.72
CA TYR A 94 -15.39 -12.28 17.94
C TYR A 94 -14.09 -12.17 17.14
N ASN A 95 -14.20 -12.28 15.84
CA ASN A 95 -13.08 -12.18 14.90
C ASN A 95 -13.33 -11.04 13.91
N CYS A 96 -12.32 -10.18 13.69
CA CYS A 96 -12.41 -9.06 12.75
C CYS A 96 -11.08 -8.83 12.05
N ALA A 97 -11.13 -8.59 10.74
CA ALA A 97 -10.03 -8.01 9.98
C ALA A 97 -10.29 -6.52 9.85
N TYR A 98 -9.30 -5.68 10.17
CA TYR A 98 -9.41 -4.23 10.11
C TYR A 98 -8.85 -3.63 8.83
N SER A 99 -7.85 -4.26 8.24
CA SER A 99 -7.29 -3.86 6.94
C SER A 99 -6.51 -5.01 6.30
N VAL A 100 -6.23 -4.85 5.01
CA VAL A 100 -5.38 -5.74 4.20
C VAL A 100 -4.34 -4.90 3.48
N THR A 101 -3.10 -5.40 3.41
CA THR A 101 -2.02 -4.76 2.62
C THR A 101 -2.30 -4.82 1.12
N PRO A 102 -1.72 -3.93 0.29
CA PRO A 102 -1.95 -3.89 -1.16
C PRO A 102 -1.65 -5.21 -1.88
N ASP A 103 -0.66 -5.95 -1.40
CA ASP A 103 -0.29 -7.27 -1.90
C ASP A 103 -1.32 -8.37 -1.57
N GLY A 104 -2.27 -8.10 -0.64
CA GLY A 104 -3.25 -9.07 -0.16
C GLY A 104 -2.66 -10.14 0.77
N ASN A 105 -1.41 -9.96 1.23
CA ASN A 105 -0.66 -10.99 1.95
C ASN A 105 -0.53 -10.77 3.45
N THR A 106 -1.01 -9.62 3.96
CA THR A 106 -1.05 -9.35 5.41
C THR A 106 -2.41 -8.77 5.79
N LEU A 107 -3.05 -9.36 6.79
CA LEU A 107 -4.25 -8.84 7.44
C LEU A 107 -3.91 -8.27 8.80
N LEU A 108 -4.45 -7.08 9.11
CA LEU A 108 -4.53 -6.55 10.46
C LEU A 108 -5.75 -7.15 11.14
N ILE A 109 -5.54 -7.89 12.22
CA ILE A 109 -6.57 -8.66 12.93
C ILE A 109 -6.83 -8.03 14.31
N MET A 110 -8.09 -8.03 14.71
CA MET A 110 -8.52 -7.68 16.07
C MET A 110 -7.94 -8.64 17.09
N GLY A 111 -7.47 -8.10 18.22
CA GLY A 111 -6.91 -8.86 19.33
C GLY A 111 -5.39 -9.01 19.27
N ALA A 112 -4.78 -9.12 20.44
CA ALA A 112 -3.38 -9.46 20.60
C ALA A 112 -3.25 -10.98 20.85
N TYR A 113 -2.51 -11.66 19.97
CA TYR A 113 -2.35 -13.12 20.01
C TYR A 113 -0.88 -13.49 20.21
N ASP A 114 -0.60 -14.37 21.15
CA ASP A 114 0.71 -15.03 21.24
C ASP A 114 0.58 -16.46 20.72
N ARG A 115 1.41 -16.82 19.72
CA ARG A 115 1.39 -18.14 19.05
C ARG A 115 -0.01 -18.62 18.65
N GLY A 116 -0.88 -17.67 18.25
CA GLY A 116 -2.25 -17.96 17.83
C GLY A 116 -3.26 -18.16 18.94
N ALA A 117 -2.90 -17.90 20.22
CA ALA A 117 -3.81 -17.84 21.35
C ALA A 117 -4.12 -16.38 21.70
N TYR A 118 -5.38 -16.04 21.88
CA TYR A 118 -5.80 -14.70 22.31
C TYR A 118 -5.28 -14.40 23.72
N GLU A 119 -4.63 -13.28 23.91
CA GLU A 119 -4.14 -12.81 25.20
C GLU A 119 -4.97 -11.66 25.76
N THR A 120 -5.13 -10.61 24.95
CA THR A 120 -5.77 -9.35 25.38
C THR A 120 -6.24 -8.53 24.19
N ARG A 121 -6.82 -7.38 24.46
CA ARG A 121 -7.14 -6.36 23.44
C ARG A 121 -5.86 -5.85 22.78
N GLY A 122 -5.92 -5.63 21.48
CA GLY A 122 -4.80 -5.15 20.71
C GLY A 122 -4.95 -5.48 19.24
N PHE A 123 -3.83 -5.59 18.56
CA PHE A 123 -3.76 -5.88 17.13
C PHE A 123 -2.76 -7.00 16.86
N SER A 124 -3.05 -7.79 15.84
CA SER A 124 -2.16 -8.82 15.34
C SER A 124 -2.07 -8.79 13.84
N PHE A 125 -0.96 -9.29 13.30
CA PHE A 125 -0.87 -9.62 11.88
C PHE A 125 -1.10 -11.12 11.67
N SER A 126 -1.84 -11.44 10.60
CA SER A 126 -1.81 -12.75 9.97
C SER A 126 -1.28 -12.60 8.55
N LYS A 127 -0.35 -13.47 8.17
CA LYS A 127 0.34 -13.40 6.86
C LYS A 127 -0.05 -14.57 5.98
N ARG A 128 -0.06 -14.34 4.68
CA ARG A 128 -0.25 -15.40 3.68
C ARG A 128 0.89 -16.41 3.77
N THR A 129 0.55 -17.69 3.69
CA THR A 129 1.49 -18.81 3.62
C THR A 129 1.15 -19.72 2.45
N VAL A 130 1.97 -20.69 2.14
CA VAL A 130 1.68 -21.69 1.10
C VAL A 130 0.39 -22.47 1.38
N ASN A 131 0.03 -22.63 2.66
CA ASN A 131 -1.13 -23.42 3.10
C ASN A 131 -2.33 -22.57 3.55
N GLY A 132 -2.33 -21.25 3.28
CA GLY A 132 -3.41 -20.33 3.70
C GLY A 132 -2.88 -19.17 4.52
N TRP A 133 -3.38 -18.95 5.72
CA TRP A 133 -2.99 -17.86 6.61
C TRP A 133 -2.20 -18.37 7.82
N SER A 134 -1.24 -17.56 8.28
CA SER A 134 -0.52 -17.86 9.53
C SER A 134 -1.41 -17.67 10.75
N ALA A 135 -1.08 -18.31 11.85
CA ALA A 135 -1.63 -17.93 13.14
C ALA A 135 -1.35 -16.43 13.40
N PRO A 136 -2.34 -15.66 13.95
CA PRO A 136 -2.14 -14.26 14.30
C PRO A 136 -0.97 -14.08 15.28
N SER A 137 -0.18 -13.03 15.09
CA SER A 137 0.94 -12.65 15.94
C SER A 137 0.81 -11.19 16.35
N LYS A 138 0.84 -10.91 17.66
CA LYS A 138 0.61 -9.59 18.23
C LYS A 138 1.59 -8.53 17.75
N LEU A 139 1.09 -7.32 17.57
CA LEU A 139 1.89 -6.13 17.41
C LEU A 139 2.33 -5.64 18.80
N ASN A 140 3.63 -5.46 18.97
CA ASN A 140 4.15 -4.86 20.21
C ASN A 140 4.06 -3.32 20.10
N ILE A 141 2.99 -2.74 20.66
CA ILE A 141 2.71 -1.31 20.67
C ILE A 141 2.84 -0.80 22.12
N PRO A 142 3.96 -0.17 22.49
CA PRO A 142 4.20 0.26 23.85
C PRO A 142 3.10 1.18 24.38
N GLY A 143 2.56 0.89 25.55
CA GLY A 143 1.55 1.72 26.23
C GLY A 143 0.12 1.56 25.73
N LEU A 144 -0.16 0.82 24.65
CA LEU A 144 -1.51 0.65 24.11
C LEU A 144 -2.47 0.07 25.17
N GLU A 145 -2.09 -0.99 25.86
CA GLU A 145 -2.92 -1.62 26.90
C GLU A 145 -3.30 -0.65 28.03
N GLY A 146 -2.33 0.17 28.48
CA GLY A 146 -2.56 1.18 29.51
C GLY A 146 -3.41 2.37 29.05
N MET A 147 -3.45 2.65 27.74
CA MET A 147 -4.22 3.74 27.13
C MET A 147 -5.63 3.31 26.72
N SER A 148 -5.81 2.14 26.12
CA SER A 148 -7.08 1.67 25.57
C SER A 148 -8.02 1.13 26.64
N LYS A 149 -8.69 2.01 27.37
CA LYS A 149 -9.57 1.67 28.53
C LYS A 149 -11.06 1.71 28.20
N GLY A 150 -11.44 2.25 27.05
CA GLY A 150 -12.81 2.34 26.57
C GLY A 150 -13.42 0.98 26.24
N GLU A 151 -14.65 0.97 25.75
CA GLU A 151 -15.34 -0.27 25.38
C GLU A 151 -14.91 -0.80 24.02
N TYR A 152 -14.63 0.08 23.07
CA TYR A 152 -14.32 -0.29 21.71
C TYR A 152 -12.86 -0.03 21.36
N MET A 153 -12.39 -0.70 20.32
CA MET A 153 -11.10 -0.45 19.70
C MET A 153 -11.17 -0.95 18.25
N CYS A 154 -10.73 -0.11 17.33
CA CYS A 154 -10.54 -0.51 15.93
C CYS A 154 -9.25 0.11 15.38
N GLY A 155 -8.83 -0.30 14.19
CA GLY A 155 -7.60 0.19 13.59
C GLY A 155 -7.57 0.05 12.09
N PHE A 156 -6.55 0.66 11.48
CA PHE A 156 -6.27 0.59 10.05
C PHE A 156 -4.75 0.65 9.82
N LEU A 157 -4.20 -0.29 9.07
CA LEU A 157 -2.81 -0.29 8.64
C LEU A 157 -2.69 0.41 7.28
N SER A 158 -1.78 1.37 7.17
CA SER A 158 -1.48 2.04 5.91
C SER A 158 -0.94 1.09 4.83
N ASN A 159 -1.07 1.50 3.57
CA ASN A 159 -0.60 0.72 2.43
C ASN A 159 0.92 0.51 2.40
N ASP A 160 1.69 1.36 3.05
CA ASP A 160 3.15 1.23 3.21
C ASP A 160 3.55 0.25 4.33
N GLY A 161 2.58 -0.25 5.10
CA GLY A 161 2.79 -1.16 6.22
C GLY A 161 3.47 -0.53 7.44
N LYS A 162 3.61 0.81 7.49
CA LYS A 162 4.42 1.50 8.51
C LYS A 162 3.63 2.40 9.45
N THR A 163 2.37 2.70 9.12
CA THR A 163 1.50 3.58 9.91
C THR A 163 0.25 2.81 10.34
N LEU A 164 0.00 2.78 11.64
CA LEU A 164 -1.20 2.19 12.21
C LEU A 164 -2.07 3.29 12.81
N LEU A 165 -3.23 3.53 12.22
CA LEU A 165 -4.29 4.32 12.82
C LEU A 165 -5.08 3.46 13.78
N MET A 166 -5.52 4.04 14.89
CA MET A 166 -6.29 3.37 15.92
C MET A 166 -7.39 4.30 16.42
N ALA A 167 -8.52 3.73 16.81
CA ALA A 167 -9.55 4.40 17.58
C ALA A 167 -9.76 3.67 18.90
N PHE A 168 -9.71 4.38 20.01
CA PHE A 168 -9.99 3.87 21.35
C PHE A 168 -10.18 5.04 22.33
N SER A 169 -10.75 4.77 23.51
CA SER A 169 -10.85 5.75 24.61
C SER A 169 -9.83 5.48 25.70
N GLU A 170 -9.20 6.53 26.20
CA GLU A 170 -8.38 6.48 27.43
C GLU A 170 -9.25 6.48 28.72
N LYS A 171 -10.54 6.80 28.61
CA LYS A 171 -11.50 6.81 29.70
C LYS A 171 -12.10 5.42 29.90
N LYS A 172 -12.07 4.89 31.10
CA LYS A 172 -12.59 3.55 31.44
C LYS A 172 -14.08 3.44 31.12
N ARG A 173 -14.44 2.37 30.38
CA ARG A 173 -15.82 2.07 29.97
C ARG A 173 -16.47 3.18 29.13
N SER A 174 -15.69 4.06 28.52
CA SER A 174 -16.21 5.06 27.59
C SER A 174 -16.48 4.43 26.24
N THR A 175 -17.54 4.88 25.59
CA THR A 175 -17.87 4.60 24.19
C THR A 175 -17.42 5.74 23.27
N LYS A 176 -16.85 6.81 23.83
CA LYS A 176 -16.31 7.95 23.09
C LYS A 176 -14.83 7.68 22.79
N ASP A 177 -14.55 7.32 21.58
CA ASP A 177 -13.21 7.02 21.10
C ASP A 177 -12.56 8.25 20.48
N ASP A 178 -11.24 8.32 20.56
CA ASP A 178 -10.36 9.26 19.86
C ASP A 178 -9.47 8.53 18.87
N LEU A 179 -8.98 9.24 17.85
CA LEU A 179 -8.06 8.70 16.87
C LEU A 179 -6.60 8.89 17.27
N TYR A 180 -5.84 7.83 17.13
CA TYR A 180 -4.41 7.76 17.43
C TYR A 180 -3.64 7.20 16.24
N VAL A 181 -2.33 7.48 16.22
CA VAL A 181 -1.39 6.92 15.25
C VAL A 181 -0.17 6.32 15.94
N SER A 182 0.34 5.22 15.40
CA SER A 182 1.60 4.61 15.78
C SER A 182 2.41 4.29 14.53
N PHE A 183 3.74 4.30 14.65
CA PHE A 183 4.67 4.12 13.52
C PHE A 183 5.57 2.92 13.74
N LEU A 184 5.75 2.12 12.69
CA LEU A 184 6.72 1.04 12.68
C LEU A 184 8.14 1.61 12.59
N GLN A 185 8.99 1.26 13.54
CA GLN A 185 10.38 1.68 13.64
C GLN A 185 11.31 0.70 12.89
N LYS A 186 12.53 1.15 12.58
CA LYS A 186 13.55 0.32 11.90
C LYS A 186 13.90 -0.98 12.64
N ASN A 187 13.76 -0.99 13.96
CA ASN A 187 13.99 -2.18 14.79
C ASN A 187 12.78 -3.14 14.84
N GLY A 188 11.72 -2.89 14.06
CA GLY A 188 10.53 -3.72 14.02
C GLY A 188 9.53 -3.50 15.16
N THR A 189 9.75 -2.52 16.06
CA THR A 189 8.80 -2.15 17.11
C THR A 189 7.92 -0.98 16.67
N TRP A 190 6.74 -0.86 17.26
CA TRP A 190 5.85 0.27 17.04
C TRP A 190 6.13 1.39 18.05
N THR A 191 5.82 2.62 17.70
CA THR A 191 5.86 3.73 18.66
C THR A 191 4.67 3.66 19.62
N LYS A 192 4.77 4.34 20.78
CA LYS A 192 3.60 4.60 21.63
C LYS A 192 2.53 5.34 20.82
N PRO A 193 1.21 5.03 21.01
CA PRO A 193 0.14 5.76 20.34
C PRO A 193 0.20 7.26 20.59
N GLN A 194 0.05 8.05 19.53
CA GLN A 194 0.02 9.50 19.55
C GLN A 194 -1.37 9.97 19.08
N SER A 195 -2.02 10.86 19.82
CA SER A 195 -3.29 11.49 19.41
C SER A 195 -3.11 12.26 18.08
N LEU A 196 -4.12 12.25 17.21
CA LEU A 196 -4.13 13.03 15.97
C LEU A 196 -4.34 14.54 16.21
N GLY A 197 -4.61 14.96 17.44
CA GLY A 197 -4.76 16.37 17.80
C GLY A 197 -6.21 16.86 17.77
N VAL A 198 -6.38 18.10 18.21
CA VAL A 198 -7.69 18.70 18.50
C VAL A 198 -8.52 19.05 17.26
N GLU A 199 -7.91 19.13 16.09
CA GLU A 199 -8.64 19.31 14.83
C GLU A 199 -9.43 18.06 14.45
N VAL A 200 -8.91 16.88 14.82
CA VAL A 200 -9.53 15.57 14.55
C VAL A 200 -10.31 15.09 15.75
N ASN A 201 -9.65 14.99 16.90
CA ASN A 201 -10.27 14.51 18.14
C ASN A 201 -10.97 15.65 18.88
N THR A 202 -12.15 15.37 19.40
CA THR A 202 -12.97 16.34 20.12
C THR A 202 -13.31 15.82 21.51
N ASP A 203 -13.38 16.71 22.50
CA ASP A 203 -13.59 16.32 23.92
C ASP A 203 -14.95 15.66 24.16
N ASP A 204 -15.97 16.06 23.40
CA ASP A 204 -17.37 15.71 23.65
C ASP A 204 -17.95 14.67 22.69
N PHE A 205 -17.28 14.38 21.58
CA PHE A 205 -17.79 13.52 20.54
C PHE A 205 -16.91 12.29 20.34
N THR A 206 -17.39 11.35 19.55
CA THR A 206 -16.68 10.12 19.19
C THR A 206 -16.02 10.29 17.83
N GLU A 207 -14.77 9.88 17.70
CA GLU A 207 -14.08 9.66 16.45
C GLU A 207 -13.66 8.20 16.34
N THR A 208 -14.23 7.47 15.38
CA THR A 208 -14.03 6.02 15.28
C THR A 208 -13.89 5.55 13.82
N THR A 209 -13.65 4.27 13.63
CA THR A 209 -13.51 3.59 12.33
C THR A 209 -12.62 4.34 11.33
N PRO A 210 -11.35 4.64 11.67
CA PRO A 210 -10.46 5.38 10.80
C PRO A 210 -10.09 4.56 9.56
N PHE A 211 -10.06 5.24 8.40
CA PHE A 211 -9.56 4.72 7.14
C PHE A 211 -8.56 5.72 6.55
N LEU A 212 -7.34 5.28 6.26
CA LEU A 212 -6.33 6.08 5.57
C LEU A 212 -6.40 5.77 4.07
N ALA A 213 -6.66 6.79 3.28
CA ALA A 213 -6.65 6.66 1.84
C ALA A 213 -5.27 6.27 1.29
N SER A 214 -5.24 5.79 0.07
CA SER A 214 -4.02 5.29 -0.58
C SER A 214 -2.95 6.36 -0.80
N ASP A 215 -3.29 7.66 -0.70
CA ASP A 215 -2.36 8.77 -0.75
C ASP A 215 -1.51 8.93 0.53
N GLY A 216 -1.84 8.21 1.60
CA GLY A 216 -1.17 8.28 2.91
C GLY A 216 -1.34 9.62 3.64
N ALA A 217 -2.28 10.47 3.20
CA ALA A 217 -2.49 11.82 3.73
C ALA A 217 -3.94 12.11 4.09
N THR A 218 -4.92 11.53 3.40
CA THR A 218 -6.35 11.74 3.62
C THR A 218 -6.90 10.66 4.54
N ILE A 219 -7.53 11.03 5.65
CA ILE A 219 -8.25 10.11 6.51
C ILE A 219 -9.75 10.33 6.42
N TYR A 220 -10.49 9.23 6.48
CA TYR A 220 -11.92 9.19 6.67
C TYR A 220 -12.20 8.55 8.03
N PHE A 221 -13.22 9.03 8.72
CA PHE A 221 -13.60 8.51 10.03
C PHE A 221 -15.07 8.81 10.33
N SER A 222 -15.67 8.05 11.23
CA SER A 222 -17.03 8.24 11.67
C SER A 222 -17.04 9.10 12.93
N SER A 223 -17.97 10.06 13.04
CA SER A 223 -18.11 10.92 14.20
C SER A 223 -19.55 11.38 14.42
N ASP A 224 -19.96 11.52 15.69
CA ASP A 224 -21.25 12.07 16.12
C ASP A 224 -21.18 13.58 16.41
N ARG A 225 -20.13 14.27 15.88
CA ARG A 225 -19.97 15.73 16.03
C ARG A 225 -21.09 16.51 15.35
N PRO A 226 -21.40 17.75 15.85
CA PRO A 226 -22.45 18.58 15.27
C PRO A 226 -22.22 18.91 13.78
N GLY A 227 -23.32 19.04 13.05
CA GLY A 227 -23.32 19.35 11.62
C GLY A 227 -23.44 18.13 10.72
N GLY A 228 -23.63 16.95 11.31
CA GLY A 228 -24.00 15.72 10.62
C GLY A 228 -25.51 15.61 10.35
N GLN A 229 -25.91 14.46 9.79
CA GLN A 229 -27.28 14.14 9.42
C GLN A 229 -27.91 13.07 10.31
N GLY A 230 -27.06 12.16 10.83
CA GLY A 230 -27.46 11.02 11.64
C GLY A 230 -26.87 11.02 13.05
N SER A 231 -26.81 9.83 13.64
CA SER A 231 -26.17 9.64 14.93
C SER A 231 -24.64 9.68 14.83
N ASN A 232 -24.12 9.09 13.72
CA ASN A 232 -22.71 9.19 13.32
C ASN A 232 -22.66 9.36 11.81
N ASP A 233 -21.78 10.23 11.37
CA ASP A 233 -21.55 10.53 9.95
C ASP A 233 -20.09 10.31 9.57
N ILE A 234 -19.84 10.08 8.30
CA ILE A 234 -18.49 10.01 7.75
C ILE A 234 -17.97 11.43 7.48
N TYR A 235 -16.83 11.71 8.08
CA TYR A 235 -16.03 12.91 7.86
C TYR A 235 -14.71 12.55 7.19
N TYR A 236 -14.10 13.52 6.51
CA TYR A 236 -12.74 13.40 6.01
C TYR A 236 -11.90 14.61 6.41
N THR A 237 -10.60 14.41 6.50
CA THR A 237 -9.62 15.49 6.67
C THR A 237 -8.30 15.11 6.01
N LYS A 238 -7.49 16.11 5.67
CA LYS A 238 -6.19 15.91 5.04
C LYS A 238 -5.07 16.40 5.94
N ARG A 239 -4.04 15.58 6.06
CA ARG A 239 -2.84 15.90 6.82
C ARG A 239 -2.10 17.07 6.18
N ILE A 240 -1.73 18.09 6.99
CA ILE A 240 -1.06 19.31 6.54
C ILE A 240 0.47 19.14 6.56
N ASP A 241 1.01 18.36 7.52
CA ASP A 241 2.45 18.16 7.67
C ASP A 241 2.80 16.73 8.13
N LYS A 242 4.08 16.47 8.34
CA LYS A 242 4.60 15.15 8.75
C LYS A 242 4.43 14.83 10.23
N THR A 243 3.91 15.75 11.05
CA THR A 243 3.80 15.56 12.51
C THR A 243 2.63 14.68 12.92
N TRP A 244 1.65 14.49 12.03
CA TRP A 244 0.38 13.80 12.31
C TRP A 244 -0.49 14.48 13.38
N LYS A 245 -0.21 15.74 13.72
CA LYS A 245 -0.95 16.55 14.69
C LYS A 245 -1.69 17.72 14.05
N ARG A 246 -1.39 18.03 12.79
CA ARG A 246 -1.99 19.15 12.05
C ARG A 246 -2.77 18.63 10.86
N TRP A 247 -4.03 18.93 10.85
CA TRP A 247 -5.00 18.46 9.85
C TRP A 247 -5.81 19.64 9.30
N SER A 248 -6.36 19.49 8.13
CA SER A 248 -7.41 20.40 7.65
C SER A 248 -8.63 20.26 8.56
N LYS A 249 -9.48 21.30 8.63
CA LYS A 249 -10.76 21.16 9.34
C LYS A 249 -11.54 19.99 8.76
N PRO A 250 -11.98 19.02 9.58
CA PRO A 250 -12.79 17.90 9.11
C PRO A 250 -14.07 18.38 8.43
N ALA A 251 -14.39 17.77 7.27
CA ALA A 251 -15.58 18.07 6.50
C ALA A 251 -16.47 16.82 6.39
N ASN A 252 -17.78 17.02 6.57
CA ASN A 252 -18.79 15.99 6.43
C ASN A 252 -18.91 15.60 4.94
N LEU A 253 -19.05 14.31 4.62
CA LEU A 253 -19.21 13.85 3.23
C LEU A 253 -20.59 14.15 2.62
N GLY A 254 -21.51 14.66 3.44
CA GLY A 254 -22.85 15.11 2.99
C GLY A 254 -23.82 13.96 2.69
N PRO A 255 -25.06 14.32 2.25
CA PRO A 255 -26.18 13.38 2.11
C PRO A 255 -26.02 12.37 0.97
N ALA A 256 -24.99 12.53 0.17
CA ALA A 256 -24.60 11.56 -0.85
C ALA A 256 -24.04 10.26 -0.25
N ILE A 257 -23.43 10.38 0.91
CA ILE A 257 -22.78 9.28 1.65
C ILE A 257 -23.52 9.04 2.97
N ASN A 258 -23.71 10.11 3.76
CA ASN A 258 -24.26 10.04 5.11
C ASN A 258 -25.79 9.95 5.10
N THR A 259 -26.33 9.20 6.05
CA THR A 259 -27.76 8.93 6.23
C THR A 259 -28.27 9.56 7.53
N ASP A 260 -29.55 9.37 7.83
CA ASP A 260 -30.16 9.71 9.12
C ASP A 260 -29.85 8.71 10.25
N GLY A 261 -29.03 7.69 9.97
CA GLY A 261 -28.66 6.61 10.87
C GLY A 261 -27.24 6.70 11.41
N TYR A 262 -26.65 5.52 11.63
CA TYR A 262 -25.25 5.33 12.02
C TYR A 262 -24.42 4.94 10.80
N ASP A 263 -23.57 5.86 10.34
CA ASP A 263 -22.69 5.67 9.20
C ASP A 263 -21.25 5.44 9.70
N ALA A 264 -20.66 4.32 9.31
CA ALA A 264 -19.34 3.90 9.74
C ALA A 264 -18.69 2.94 8.74
N TYR A 265 -17.41 2.61 8.97
CA TYR A 265 -16.65 1.65 8.19
C TYR A 265 -16.50 2.03 6.72
N TYR A 266 -16.29 3.33 6.45
CA TYR A 266 -16.04 3.81 5.10
C TYR A 266 -14.70 3.31 4.59
N ALA A 267 -14.70 2.72 3.39
CA ALA A 267 -13.50 2.21 2.73
C ALA A 267 -13.54 2.47 1.23
N ILE A 268 -12.40 2.78 0.61
CA ILE A 268 -12.24 2.97 -0.83
C ILE A 268 -11.02 2.20 -1.34
N ALA A 269 -11.12 1.63 -2.55
CA ALA A 269 -9.95 1.07 -3.23
C ALA A 269 -9.03 2.18 -3.77
N ALA A 270 -7.81 1.85 -4.17
CA ALA A 270 -6.83 2.83 -4.67
C ALA A 270 -7.31 3.57 -5.93
N ALA A 271 -8.10 2.93 -6.78
CA ALA A 271 -8.69 3.56 -7.97
C ALA A 271 -9.72 4.65 -7.64
N GLY A 272 -10.33 4.62 -6.44
CA GLY A 272 -11.27 5.62 -5.98
C GLY A 272 -12.60 5.65 -6.73
N ASP A 273 -13.00 4.56 -7.37
CA ASP A 273 -14.23 4.51 -8.17
C ASP A 273 -15.46 4.30 -7.30
N TYR A 274 -15.34 3.48 -6.27
CA TYR A 274 -16.42 3.14 -5.33
C TYR A 274 -15.97 3.28 -3.88
N ALA A 275 -16.88 3.82 -3.06
CA ALA A 275 -16.84 3.68 -1.61
C ALA A 275 -17.66 2.46 -1.17
N TYR A 276 -17.21 1.80 -0.12
CA TYR A 276 -17.88 0.69 0.54
C TYR A 276 -18.18 1.10 1.98
N MET A 277 -19.37 0.78 2.45
CA MET A 277 -19.78 1.05 3.82
C MET A 277 -20.94 0.14 4.23
N VAL A 278 -21.33 0.20 5.50
CA VAL A 278 -22.50 -0.50 5.99
C VAL A 278 -23.71 0.43 5.94
N SER A 279 -24.82 -0.06 5.43
CA SER A 279 -26.10 0.64 5.43
C SER A 279 -27.17 -0.19 6.14
N LYS A 280 -28.09 0.51 6.81
CA LYS A 280 -29.34 -0.06 7.37
C LYS A 280 -30.56 0.27 6.52
N LYS A 281 -30.37 0.90 5.36
CA LYS A 281 -31.43 1.26 4.41
C LYS A 281 -31.47 0.27 3.24
N ASN A 282 -32.66 -0.22 2.87
CA ASN A 282 -32.86 -1.18 1.78
C ASN A 282 -32.01 -2.45 1.93
N THR A 283 -31.97 -2.98 3.13
CA THR A 283 -31.19 -4.16 3.47
C THR A 283 -31.94 -5.46 3.22
N LEU A 284 -31.20 -6.53 2.97
CA LEU A 284 -31.71 -7.92 2.98
C LEU A 284 -31.89 -8.41 4.41
N GLY A 285 -31.06 -7.90 5.33
CA GLY A 285 -31.02 -8.27 6.74
C GLY A 285 -30.99 -7.07 7.68
N LYS A 286 -30.17 -7.15 8.71
CA LYS A 286 -30.05 -6.14 9.77
C LYS A 286 -29.16 -4.96 9.39
N GLY A 287 -28.11 -5.24 8.66
CA GLY A 287 -27.16 -4.26 8.10
C GLY A 287 -26.40 -4.91 6.96
N ASP A 288 -26.33 -4.23 5.83
CA ASP A 288 -25.76 -4.74 4.59
C ASP A 288 -24.59 -3.89 4.14
N ILE A 289 -23.63 -4.53 3.49
CA ILE A 289 -22.57 -3.81 2.78
C ILE A 289 -23.13 -3.28 1.47
N VAL A 290 -22.96 -1.98 1.27
CA VAL A 290 -23.30 -1.27 0.05
C VAL A 290 -22.05 -0.67 -0.57
N ARG A 291 -22.11 -0.39 -1.87
CA ARG A 291 -21.14 0.46 -2.55
C ARG A 291 -21.80 1.68 -3.15
N ILE A 292 -21.06 2.77 -3.17
CA ILE A 292 -21.51 4.04 -3.72
C ILE A 292 -20.48 4.45 -4.77
N LYS A 293 -20.93 4.72 -5.99
CA LYS A 293 -20.06 5.24 -7.04
C LYS A 293 -19.72 6.69 -6.73
N ILE A 294 -18.45 6.95 -6.43
CA ILE A 294 -17.96 8.29 -6.01
C ILE A 294 -17.24 9.03 -7.14
N LYS A 295 -16.77 8.32 -8.17
CA LYS A 295 -16.19 8.90 -9.37
C LYS A 295 -17.23 9.00 -10.48
N SER A 296 -17.37 10.17 -11.08
CA SER A 296 -18.27 10.37 -12.19
C SER A 296 -17.78 9.65 -13.45
N ASP A 297 -18.72 9.13 -14.26
CA ASP A 297 -18.42 8.62 -15.62
C ASP A 297 -18.16 9.78 -16.60
N GLU A 298 -18.65 10.98 -16.28
CA GLU A 298 -18.39 12.18 -17.07
C GLU A 298 -17.06 12.81 -16.67
N PRO A 299 -16.06 12.88 -17.58
CA PRO A 299 -14.72 13.37 -17.25
C PRO A 299 -14.69 14.83 -16.76
N SER A 300 -15.72 15.62 -17.07
CA SER A 300 -15.84 17.03 -16.69
C SER A 300 -16.63 17.26 -15.39
N ALA A 301 -17.28 16.25 -14.84
CA ALA A 301 -18.04 16.38 -13.60
C ALA A 301 -17.12 16.34 -12.37
N ALA A 302 -17.41 17.21 -11.40
CA ALA A 302 -16.74 17.16 -10.11
C ALA A 302 -17.02 15.82 -9.41
N PRO A 303 -16.05 15.23 -8.70
CA PRO A 303 -16.28 14.02 -7.92
C PRO A 303 -17.32 14.30 -6.83
N ILE A 304 -18.12 13.28 -6.50
CA ILE A 304 -19.19 13.35 -5.50
C ILE A 304 -18.60 13.62 -4.10
N VAL A 305 -17.41 13.09 -3.85
CA VAL A 305 -16.61 13.34 -2.66
C VAL A 305 -15.20 13.78 -3.07
N PRO A 306 -14.50 14.57 -2.24
CA PRO A 306 -13.11 14.93 -2.51
C PRO A 306 -12.25 13.69 -2.71
N ALA A 307 -11.57 13.62 -3.85
CA ALA A 307 -10.69 12.49 -4.16
C ALA A 307 -9.37 12.61 -3.39
N PRO A 308 -8.80 11.48 -2.90
CA PRO A 308 -7.42 11.43 -2.44
C PRO A 308 -6.42 11.83 -3.52
N ASP A 309 -5.19 12.15 -3.13
CA ASP A 309 -4.14 12.45 -4.10
C ASP A 309 -3.86 11.24 -5.01
N PRO A 310 -3.43 11.48 -6.25
CA PRO A 310 -3.17 10.42 -7.23
C PRO A 310 -2.11 9.41 -6.78
N VAL A 311 -2.39 8.13 -7.03
CA VAL A 311 -1.49 7.02 -6.73
C VAL A 311 -1.37 6.04 -7.90
N ALA A 312 -0.28 5.28 -7.94
CA ALA A 312 -0.13 4.13 -8.83
C ALA A 312 -0.21 2.82 -8.04
N LEU A 313 -0.95 1.85 -8.58
CA LEU A 313 -0.89 0.45 -8.14
C LEU A 313 0.14 -0.27 -9.01
N VAL A 314 1.24 -0.66 -8.41
CA VAL A 314 2.34 -1.37 -9.07
C VAL A 314 2.25 -2.84 -8.74
N SER A 315 2.37 -3.69 -9.75
CA SER A 315 2.34 -5.15 -9.59
C SER A 315 3.45 -5.84 -10.37
N GLY A 316 3.93 -6.95 -9.82
CA GLY A 316 4.95 -7.77 -10.44
C GLY A 316 5.11 -9.12 -9.74
N LYS A 317 6.14 -9.86 -10.14
CA LYS A 317 6.55 -11.14 -9.55
C LYS A 317 8.02 -11.10 -9.16
N VAL A 318 8.35 -11.86 -8.13
CA VAL A 318 9.74 -12.12 -7.74
C VAL A 318 10.10 -13.55 -8.14
N VAL A 319 11.20 -13.68 -8.90
CA VAL A 319 11.67 -14.97 -9.39
C VAL A 319 13.18 -15.12 -9.18
N ASP A 320 13.61 -16.36 -8.99
CA ASP A 320 15.01 -16.77 -9.00
C ASP A 320 15.54 -16.73 -10.45
N THR A 321 16.62 -15.99 -10.70
CA THR A 321 17.22 -15.86 -12.03
C THR A 321 17.72 -17.18 -12.61
N LYS A 322 18.09 -18.16 -11.77
CA LYS A 322 18.62 -19.46 -12.17
C LYS A 322 17.52 -20.45 -12.51
N THR A 323 16.45 -20.49 -11.74
CA THR A 323 15.42 -21.53 -11.82
C THR A 323 14.11 -21.04 -12.44
N GLY A 324 13.90 -19.72 -12.49
CA GLY A 324 12.63 -19.09 -12.89
C GLY A 324 11.50 -19.30 -11.89
N LYS A 325 11.75 -19.92 -10.74
CA LYS A 325 10.72 -20.20 -9.74
C LYS A 325 10.38 -18.96 -8.91
N PRO A 326 9.11 -18.85 -8.46
CA PRO A 326 8.70 -17.81 -7.54
C PRO A 326 9.47 -17.89 -6.21
N ILE A 327 9.74 -16.73 -5.62
CA ILE A 327 10.41 -16.61 -4.33
C ILE A 327 9.51 -15.87 -3.34
N ASP A 328 9.42 -16.41 -2.12
CA ASP A 328 8.90 -15.69 -0.96
C ASP A 328 9.92 -14.63 -0.53
N ALA A 329 9.59 -13.36 -0.77
CA ALA A 329 10.49 -12.24 -0.57
C ALA A 329 9.79 -11.03 0.03
N ARG A 330 10.51 -10.26 0.83
CA ARG A 330 10.07 -8.93 1.25
C ARG A 330 10.41 -7.93 0.16
N ILE A 331 9.42 -7.16 -0.27
CA ILE A 331 9.59 -6.03 -1.18
C ILE A 331 9.88 -4.79 -0.37
N ILE A 332 10.89 -4.02 -0.77
CA ILE A 332 11.22 -2.71 -0.20
C ILE A 332 11.15 -1.70 -1.32
N TYR A 333 10.47 -0.59 -1.09
CA TYR A 333 10.44 0.53 -2.02
C TYR A 333 10.88 1.81 -1.34
N GLU A 334 11.68 2.60 -2.06
CA GLU A 334 12.39 3.75 -1.55
C GLU A 334 12.30 4.93 -2.52
N ASN A 335 12.40 6.15 -2.00
CA ASN A 335 12.56 7.35 -2.81
C ASN A 335 14.01 7.43 -3.31
N LEU A 336 14.23 7.41 -4.62
CA LEU A 336 15.58 7.46 -5.20
C LEU A 336 16.27 8.81 -5.03
N ALA A 337 15.55 9.91 -4.71
CA ALA A 337 16.15 11.22 -4.51
C ALA A 337 16.95 11.31 -3.20
N ASP A 338 16.53 10.60 -2.15
CA ASP A 338 17.14 10.68 -0.81
C ASP A 338 17.41 9.32 -0.17
N GLY A 339 17.09 8.21 -0.85
CA GLY A 339 17.26 6.84 -0.33
C GLY A 339 16.31 6.48 0.81
N THR A 340 15.31 7.31 1.10
CA THR A 340 14.37 7.04 2.20
C THR A 340 13.48 5.85 1.86
N GLU A 341 13.45 4.83 2.73
CA GLU A 341 12.51 3.71 2.61
C GLU A 341 11.08 4.21 2.82
N VAL A 342 10.27 4.16 1.77
CA VAL A 342 8.87 4.59 1.77
C VAL A 342 7.99 3.53 2.40
N GLY A 343 8.17 2.25 2.02
CA GLY A 343 7.36 1.17 2.57
C GLY A 343 7.85 -0.22 2.20
N THR A 344 7.10 -1.22 2.67
CA THR A 344 7.39 -2.63 2.41
C THR A 344 6.12 -3.40 2.05
N ALA A 345 6.28 -4.48 1.28
CA ALA A 345 5.25 -5.45 0.95
C ALA A 345 5.84 -6.87 1.04
N GLN A 346 4.99 -7.89 0.90
CA GLN A 346 5.39 -9.29 0.89
C GLN A 346 4.90 -9.95 -0.39
N THR A 347 5.67 -10.85 -0.96
CA THR A 347 5.17 -11.67 -2.08
C THR A 347 4.17 -12.73 -1.58
N ASP A 348 3.23 -13.14 -2.44
CA ASP A 348 2.50 -14.40 -2.22
C ASP A 348 3.52 -15.55 -2.33
N PRO A 349 3.71 -16.34 -1.28
CA PRO A 349 4.77 -17.37 -1.25
C PRO A 349 4.55 -18.50 -2.27
N ARG A 350 3.36 -18.62 -2.86
CA ARG A 350 3.03 -19.63 -3.88
C ARG A 350 3.32 -19.14 -5.30
N THR A 351 3.06 -17.86 -5.57
CA THR A 351 3.10 -17.29 -6.93
C THR A 351 4.23 -16.30 -7.14
N GLY A 352 4.86 -15.81 -6.04
CA GLY A 352 5.85 -14.74 -6.07
C GLY A 352 5.26 -13.37 -6.40
N GLU A 353 3.94 -13.26 -6.54
CA GLU A 353 3.27 -12.01 -6.89
C GLU A 353 3.28 -11.01 -5.74
N TYR A 354 3.46 -9.74 -6.08
CA TYR A 354 3.36 -8.63 -5.13
C TYR A 354 2.61 -7.46 -5.73
N LYS A 355 2.07 -6.60 -4.86
CA LYS A 355 1.46 -5.32 -5.22
C LYS A 355 1.87 -4.27 -4.20
N ILE A 356 2.12 -3.06 -4.67
CA ILE A 356 2.39 -1.89 -3.83
C ILE A 356 1.60 -0.70 -4.36
N VAL A 357 1.28 0.24 -3.47
CA VAL A 357 0.65 1.50 -3.85
C VAL A 357 1.65 2.63 -3.63
N LEU A 358 1.92 3.40 -4.67
CA LEU A 358 2.92 4.47 -4.68
C LEU A 358 2.27 5.83 -4.98
N PRO A 359 2.47 6.85 -4.13
CA PRO A 359 2.08 8.22 -4.43
C PRO A 359 2.76 8.78 -5.68
N LYS A 360 2.04 9.65 -6.40
CA LYS A 360 2.53 10.39 -7.57
C LYS A 360 3.66 11.36 -7.20
N GLY A 361 4.46 11.75 -8.20
CA GLY A 361 5.42 12.85 -8.09
C GLY A 361 6.83 12.44 -7.65
N VAL A 362 7.09 11.16 -7.49
CA VAL A 362 8.36 10.61 -6.98
C VAL A 362 8.90 9.54 -7.94
N LYS A 363 10.21 9.42 -8.00
CA LYS A 363 10.90 8.30 -8.63
C LYS A 363 11.31 7.30 -7.57
N TYR A 364 10.82 6.08 -7.70
CA TYR A 364 11.02 5.01 -6.72
C TYR A 364 12.02 3.97 -7.20
N GLY A 365 12.82 3.46 -6.26
CA GLY A 365 13.52 2.18 -6.39
C GLY A 365 12.68 1.08 -5.74
N VAL A 366 12.53 -0.05 -6.40
CA VAL A 366 11.82 -1.22 -5.88
C VAL A 366 12.71 -2.44 -5.96
N ARG A 367 12.84 -3.17 -4.87
CA ARG A 367 13.67 -4.38 -4.79
C ARG A 367 13.04 -5.44 -3.90
N ALA A 368 13.39 -6.69 -4.17
CA ALA A 368 13.04 -7.82 -3.32
C ALA A 368 14.21 -8.18 -2.39
N VAL A 369 13.92 -8.68 -1.20
CA VAL A 369 14.92 -9.18 -0.25
C VAL A 369 14.54 -10.60 0.16
N ALA A 370 15.43 -11.54 -0.06
CA ALA A 370 15.32 -12.91 0.41
C ALA A 370 16.70 -13.43 0.86
N LYS A 371 16.69 -14.39 1.79
CA LYS A 371 17.92 -14.97 2.32
C LYS A 371 18.69 -15.70 1.20
N ASP A 372 20.02 -15.56 1.20
CA ASP A 372 20.94 -16.18 0.23
C ASP A 372 20.79 -15.69 -1.22
N PHE A 373 20.17 -14.50 -1.43
CA PHE A 373 20.00 -13.88 -2.73
C PHE A 373 20.47 -12.43 -2.76
N ILE A 374 20.86 -11.96 -3.94
CA ILE A 374 21.13 -10.55 -4.25
C ILE A 374 20.00 -10.02 -5.14
N ALA A 375 19.45 -8.88 -4.79
CA ALA A 375 18.37 -8.26 -5.55
C ALA A 375 18.88 -7.54 -6.81
N GLU A 376 18.16 -7.70 -7.91
CA GLU A 376 18.20 -6.78 -9.04
C GLU A 376 17.05 -5.79 -8.89
N ALA A 377 17.36 -4.56 -8.45
CA ALA A 377 16.35 -3.54 -8.22
C ALA A 377 15.78 -2.98 -9.53
N GLN A 378 14.54 -2.48 -9.48
CA GLN A 378 13.88 -1.76 -10.58
C GLN A 378 13.61 -0.31 -10.18
N SER A 379 13.50 0.58 -11.16
CA SER A 379 13.06 1.96 -10.92
C SER A 379 11.70 2.22 -11.55
N ILE A 380 10.86 3.00 -10.84
CA ILE A 380 9.53 3.39 -11.29
C ILE A 380 9.45 4.91 -11.21
N ASP A 381 9.25 5.57 -12.34
CA ASP A 381 9.16 7.03 -12.41
C ASP A 381 7.69 7.47 -12.48
N LEU A 382 7.20 8.05 -11.38
CA LEU A 382 5.85 8.61 -11.26
C LEU A 382 5.85 10.14 -11.22
N THR A 383 6.97 10.80 -11.55
CA THR A 383 7.09 12.27 -11.51
C THR A 383 6.13 12.97 -12.47
N ASN A 384 5.90 12.38 -13.63
CA ASN A 384 5.02 12.91 -14.69
C ASN A 384 3.70 12.13 -14.85
N MET A 385 3.30 11.36 -13.82
CA MET A 385 2.06 10.61 -13.85
C MET A 385 0.85 11.52 -14.13
N LYS A 386 -0.01 11.12 -15.08
CA LYS A 386 -1.24 11.85 -15.43
C LYS A 386 -2.45 11.14 -14.81
N GLY A 387 -3.50 11.93 -14.50
CA GLY A 387 -4.74 11.41 -13.93
C GLY A 387 -4.68 11.12 -12.43
N GLY A 388 -5.77 10.55 -11.91
CA GLY A 388 -5.97 10.26 -10.48
C GLY A 388 -5.48 8.89 -10.03
N PHE A 389 -5.36 7.92 -10.95
CA PHE A 389 -4.94 6.55 -10.68
C PHE A 389 -4.28 5.94 -11.91
N GLN A 390 -3.27 5.11 -11.69
CA GLN A 390 -2.59 4.37 -12.76
C GLN A 390 -2.25 2.94 -12.28
N GLU A 391 -2.44 1.95 -13.14
CA GLU A 391 -1.87 0.61 -12.94
C GLU A 391 -0.54 0.49 -13.70
N VAL A 392 0.49 0.03 -12.99
CA VAL A 392 1.82 -0.27 -13.53
C VAL A 392 2.07 -1.77 -13.33
N ASN A 393 1.82 -2.53 -14.38
CA ASN A 393 1.91 -3.99 -14.36
C ASN A 393 3.25 -4.48 -14.92
N GLY A 394 3.67 -5.68 -14.50
CA GLY A 394 4.86 -6.34 -15.02
C GLY A 394 6.19 -5.80 -14.47
N THR A 395 6.18 -5.11 -13.33
CA THR A 395 7.39 -4.73 -12.61
C THR A 395 7.98 -5.97 -11.93
N ASN A 396 8.53 -6.87 -12.73
CA ASN A 396 9.10 -8.12 -12.22
C ASN A 396 10.46 -7.87 -11.61
N LEU A 397 10.71 -8.47 -10.46
CA LEU A 397 11.96 -8.41 -9.74
C LEU A 397 12.65 -9.77 -9.81
N THR A 398 13.96 -9.74 -9.97
CA THR A 398 14.79 -10.92 -10.04
C THR A 398 15.74 -10.98 -8.86
N LEU A 399 15.95 -12.18 -8.37
CA LEU A 399 16.87 -12.47 -7.29
C LEU A 399 17.95 -13.43 -7.80
N VAL A 400 19.20 -13.00 -7.67
CA VAL A 400 20.38 -13.76 -8.08
C VAL A 400 20.85 -14.59 -6.89
N PRO A 401 20.87 -15.93 -6.98
CA PRO A 401 21.38 -16.75 -5.87
C PRO A 401 22.85 -16.46 -5.62
N ILE A 402 23.27 -16.39 -4.35
CA ILE A 402 24.69 -16.22 -3.96
C ILE A 402 25.43 -17.53 -4.23
N GLU A 403 25.76 -17.78 -5.48
CA GLU A 403 26.49 -18.96 -5.97
C GLU A 403 27.63 -18.56 -6.90
N ILE A 404 28.71 -19.36 -6.95
CA ILE A 404 29.85 -19.11 -7.85
C ILE A 404 29.37 -19.11 -9.30
N ASN A 405 29.83 -18.13 -10.08
CA ASN A 405 29.43 -17.82 -11.46
C ASN A 405 28.02 -17.24 -11.66
N ALA A 406 27.24 -17.01 -10.60
CA ALA A 406 26.00 -16.26 -10.72
C ALA A 406 26.31 -14.82 -11.16
N VAL A 407 25.47 -14.30 -12.07
CA VAL A 407 25.60 -12.96 -12.66
C VAL A 407 24.28 -12.21 -12.47
N GLY A 408 24.37 -10.97 -12.03
CA GLY A 408 23.24 -10.07 -11.91
C GLY A 408 23.56 -8.66 -12.40
N VAL A 409 22.53 -7.82 -12.55
CA VAL A 409 22.65 -6.43 -13.03
C VAL A 409 22.44 -5.46 -11.88
N LEU A 410 23.27 -4.43 -11.82
CA LEU A 410 23.10 -3.28 -10.94
C LEU A 410 22.26 -2.23 -11.67
N ASN A 411 20.94 -2.33 -11.57
CA ASN A 411 19.99 -1.57 -12.40
C ASN A 411 19.87 -0.09 -12.04
N ASN A 412 20.10 0.28 -10.78
CA ASN A 412 19.98 1.65 -10.30
C ASN A 412 21.33 2.38 -10.26
N LEU A 413 22.19 2.13 -11.25
CA LEU A 413 23.42 2.88 -11.46
C LEU A 413 23.23 3.92 -12.57
N PHE A 414 23.50 5.15 -12.25
CA PHE A 414 23.30 6.30 -13.14
C PHE A 414 24.62 6.99 -13.43
N PHE A 415 24.89 7.18 -14.72
CA PHE A 415 26.04 7.93 -15.24
C PHE A 415 25.54 9.00 -16.21
N ASP A 416 26.27 10.09 -16.36
CA ASP A 416 26.04 10.99 -17.47
C ASP A 416 26.50 10.36 -18.79
N THR A 417 25.91 10.82 -19.89
CA THR A 417 26.28 10.33 -21.23
C THR A 417 27.78 10.49 -21.48
N GLY A 418 28.44 9.40 -21.87
CA GLY A 418 29.88 9.37 -22.14
C GLY A 418 30.78 9.55 -20.91
N LYS A 419 30.24 9.54 -19.69
CA LYS A 419 31.02 9.68 -18.46
C LYS A 419 30.97 8.40 -17.61
N ALA A 420 31.97 8.28 -16.73
CA ALA A 420 32.10 7.20 -15.76
C ALA A 420 31.84 7.63 -14.30
N ALA A 421 31.67 8.93 -14.06
CA ALA A 421 31.35 9.43 -12.72
C ALA A 421 29.96 8.99 -12.30
N LEU A 422 29.86 8.35 -11.13
CA LEU A 422 28.59 7.90 -10.52
C LEU A 422 27.78 9.11 -10.08
N ARG A 423 26.49 9.13 -10.41
CA ARG A 423 25.56 10.13 -9.91
C ARG A 423 25.11 9.77 -8.49
N PRO A 424 24.78 10.75 -7.63
CA PRO A 424 24.38 10.50 -6.24
C PRO A 424 23.23 9.50 -6.07
N GLU A 425 22.32 9.44 -7.03
CA GLU A 425 21.18 8.50 -7.04
C GLU A 425 21.62 7.03 -7.10
N SER A 426 22.87 6.75 -7.51
CA SER A 426 23.46 5.41 -7.54
C SER A 426 23.87 4.90 -6.15
N ASN A 427 24.05 5.81 -5.18
CA ASN A 427 24.62 5.47 -3.88
C ASN A 427 23.77 4.44 -3.12
N ALA A 428 22.45 4.55 -3.21
CA ALA A 428 21.55 3.62 -2.53
C ALA A 428 21.74 2.17 -3.00
N GLU A 429 21.95 1.94 -4.31
CA GLU A 429 22.23 0.62 -4.88
C GLU A 429 23.58 0.09 -4.41
N LEU A 430 24.62 0.93 -4.46
CA LEU A 430 25.97 0.55 -4.09
C LEU A 430 26.11 0.30 -2.57
N ASP A 431 25.47 1.11 -1.73
CA ASP A 431 25.45 0.91 -0.28
C ASP A 431 24.79 -0.44 0.10
N ARG A 432 23.78 -0.88 -0.65
CA ARG A 432 23.19 -2.22 -0.47
C ARG A 432 24.15 -3.34 -0.82
N MET A 433 24.93 -3.18 -1.89
CA MET A 433 25.97 -4.16 -2.23
C MET A 433 27.08 -4.20 -1.17
N VAL A 434 27.42 -3.07 -0.56
CA VAL A 434 28.33 -3.00 0.60
C VAL A 434 27.78 -3.83 1.78
N LEU A 435 26.47 -3.73 2.07
CA LEU A 435 25.84 -4.57 3.09
C LEU A 435 25.93 -6.06 2.73
N THR A 436 25.68 -6.41 1.47
CA THR A 436 25.82 -7.80 0.98
C THR A 436 27.25 -8.34 1.19
N PHE A 437 28.27 -7.54 0.88
CA PHE A 437 29.66 -7.91 1.16
C PHE A 437 29.94 -8.11 2.65
N ASN A 438 29.40 -7.23 3.50
CA ASN A 438 29.60 -7.31 4.95
C ASN A 438 28.90 -8.52 5.58
N GLU A 439 27.70 -8.87 5.09
CA GLU A 439 26.96 -10.07 5.51
C GLU A 439 27.60 -11.37 5.01
N ASN A 440 28.45 -11.31 3.96
CA ASN A 440 29.11 -12.45 3.34
C ASN A 440 30.64 -12.21 3.27
N PRO A 441 31.40 -12.41 4.36
CA PRO A 441 32.84 -12.08 4.41
C PRO A 441 33.72 -12.81 3.38
N GLY A 442 33.30 -14.00 2.91
CA GLY A 442 34.00 -14.76 1.88
C GLY A 442 33.73 -14.34 0.43
N LEU A 443 32.74 -13.48 0.24
CA LEU A 443 32.25 -13.11 -1.08
C LEU A 443 33.28 -12.30 -1.87
N VAL A 444 33.58 -12.73 -3.09
CA VAL A 444 34.42 -12.02 -4.07
C VAL A 444 33.61 -11.85 -5.35
N MET A 445 33.58 -10.63 -5.89
CA MET A 445 32.84 -10.30 -7.12
C MET A 445 33.71 -9.64 -8.17
N GLU A 446 33.36 -9.88 -9.44
CA GLU A 446 33.76 -9.09 -10.60
C GLU A 446 32.66 -8.10 -10.94
N ILE A 447 33.00 -6.82 -11.11
CA ILE A 447 32.11 -5.78 -11.62
C ILE A 447 32.40 -5.62 -13.12
N GLY A 448 31.42 -5.93 -13.95
CA GLY A 448 31.51 -5.90 -15.41
C GLY A 448 30.83 -4.68 -16.01
N GLY A 449 31.56 -3.83 -16.72
CA GLY A 449 30.99 -2.69 -17.46
C GLY A 449 30.67 -3.07 -18.91
N HIS A 450 29.50 -2.62 -19.41
CA HIS A 450 29.03 -2.87 -20.78
C HIS A 450 28.53 -1.58 -21.44
N THR A 451 28.63 -1.50 -22.77
CA THR A 451 28.08 -0.43 -23.60
C THR A 451 27.12 -1.00 -24.67
N ASP A 452 26.42 -0.13 -25.34
CA ASP A 452 25.83 -0.42 -26.65
C ASP A 452 26.90 -0.33 -27.74
N ASN A 453 26.51 -0.47 -29.02
CA ASN A 453 27.39 -0.40 -30.17
C ASN A 453 27.55 1.01 -30.75
N VAL A 454 27.20 2.06 -30.02
CA VAL A 454 27.40 3.44 -30.50
C VAL A 454 28.81 3.88 -30.14
N GLY A 455 29.59 4.22 -31.17
CA GLY A 455 31.00 4.63 -31.03
C GLY A 455 31.98 3.64 -31.65
N THR A 456 33.23 3.69 -31.19
CA THR A 456 34.25 2.69 -31.61
C THR A 456 34.48 1.66 -30.51
N ASP A 457 34.83 0.44 -30.89
CA ASP A 457 35.13 -0.67 -29.95
C ASP A 457 36.13 -0.22 -28.86
N ALA A 458 37.19 0.51 -29.25
CA ALA A 458 38.20 0.98 -28.32
C ALA A 458 37.64 2.02 -27.33
N ALA A 459 36.78 2.94 -27.79
CA ALA A 459 36.13 3.93 -26.91
C ALA A 459 35.13 3.23 -25.96
N ASN A 460 34.35 2.29 -26.47
CA ASN A 460 33.38 1.51 -25.69
C ASN A 460 34.07 0.63 -24.65
N LEU A 461 35.17 -0.03 -24.99
CA LEU A 461 35.98 -0.81 -24.07
C LEU A 461 36.54 0.08 -22.94
N LYS A 462 37.10 1.24 -23.28
CA LYS A 462 37.64 2.20 -22.31
C LYS A 462 36.52 2.73 -21.37
N LEU A 463 35.39 3.20 -21.91
CA LEU A 463 34.29 3.74 -21.10
C LEU A 463 33.72 2.69 -20.15
N SER A 464 33.56 1.44 -20.64
CA SER A 464 33.04 0.35 -19.82
C SER A 464 34.00 -0.03 -18.68
N GLN A 465 35.32 0.00 -18.93
CA GLN A 465 36.35 -0.20 -17.88
C GLN A 465 36.26 0.91 -16.83
N GLU A 466 36.27 2.18 -17.26
CA GLU A 466 36.19 3.32 -16.35
C GLU A 466 34.93 3.30 -15.46
N ARG A 467 33.79 2.87 -16.00
CA ARG A 467 32.56 2.68 -15.21
C ARG A 467 32.66 1.55 -14.19
N ALA A 468 33.22 0.42 -14.57
CA ALA A 468 33.46 -0.68 -13.65
C ALA A 468 34.45 -0.29 -12.54
N ASP A 469 35.50 0.48 -12.88
CA ASP A 469 36.49 1.01 -11.93
C ASP A 469 35.83 1.97 -10.93
N SER A 470 34.96 2.88 -11.38
CA SER A 470 34.22 3.80 -10.49
C SER A 470 33.37 3.06 -9.46
N VAL A 471 32.71 1.97 -9.85
CA VAL A 471 31.94 1.12 -8.91
C VAL A 471 32.86 0.40 -7.93
N ARG A 472 33.96 -0.15 -8.41
CA ARG A 472 34.98 -0.79 -7.57
C ARG A 472 35.55 0.18 -6.53
N GLU A 473 35.94 1.36 -6.96
CA GLU A 473 36.48 2.41 -6.08
C GLU A 473 35.46 2.83 -5.01
N TYR A 474 34.16 2.91 -5.37
CA TYR A 474 33.12 3.17 -4.40
C TYR A 474 33.11 2.12 -3.27
N PHE A 475 33.15 0.83 -3.62
CA PHE A 475 33.16 -0.24 -2.64
C PHE A 475 34.40 -0.20 -1.74
N ILE A 476 35.58 0.04 -2.32
CA ILE A 476 36.84 0.20 -1.56
C ILE A 476 36.73 1.40 -0.63
N GLY A 477 36.21 2.53 -1.10
CA GLY A 477 35.96 3.73 -0.30
C GLY A 477 34.99 3.52 0.88
N LYS A 478 34.14 2.49 0.80
CA LYS A 478 33.23 2.06 1.87
C LYS A 478 33.82 0.95 2.77
N GLY A 479 35.10 0.61 2.60
CA GLY A 479 35.81 -0.33 3.44
C GLY A 479 35.78 -1.79 2.99
N ILE A 480 35.37 -2.08 1.74
CA ILE A 480 35.51 -3.42 1.17
C ILE A 480 36.96 -3.62 0.72
N GLU A 481 37.57 -4.73 1.13
CA GLU A 481 38.94 -5.07 0.77
C GLU A 481 39.14 -5.15 -0.74
N PRO A 482 40.24 -4.57 -1.29
CA PRO A 482 40.45 -4.47 -2.75
C PRO A 482 40.50 -5.82 -3.51
N ASP A 483 40.88 -6.89 -2.85
CA ASP A 483 40.96 -8.25 -3.42
C ASP A 483 39.58 -8.94 -3.50
N ARG A 484 38.58 -8.41 -2.82
CA ARG A 484 37.21 -8.88 -2.86
C ARG A 484 36.41 -8.32 -4.04
N VAL A 485 36.90 -7.29 -4.73
CA VAL A 485 36.23 -6.65 -5.84
C VAL A 485 37.17 -6.49 -7.02
N GLN A 486 36.88 -7.14 -8.14
CA GLN A 486 37.55 -6.98 -9.42
C GLN A 486 36.71 -6.11 -10.33
N SER A 487 37.33 -5.33 -11.24
CA SER A 487 36.63 -4.55 -12.27
C SER A 487 37.07 -4.96 -13.65
N LYS A 488 36.13 -5.02 -14.61
CA LYS A 488 36.40 -5.39 -15.99
C LYS A 488 35.47 -4.70 -16.98
N GLY A 489 36.02 -4.04 -17.97
CA GLY A 489 35.29 -3.54 -19.13
C GLY A 489 35.11 -4.62 -20.17
N TYR A 490 33.91 -4.72 -20.71
CA TYR A 490 33.56 -5.62 -21.81
C TYR A 490 33.18 -4.86 -23.10
N GLY A 491 33.06 -3.53 -23.05
CA GLY A 491 32.57 -2.75 -24.19
C GLY A 491 31.24 -3.27 -24.68
N GLU A 492 31.10 -3.33 -25.99
CA GLU A 492 29.92 -3.88 -26.67
C GLU A 492 29.98 -5.40 -26.97
N ALA A 493 31.06 -6.08 -26.55
CA ALA A 493 31.33 -7.48 -26.94
C ALA A 493 30.33 -8.49 -26.34
N LYS A 494 29.54 -8.11 -25.35
CA LYS A 494 28.56 -8.97 -24.68
C LYS A 494 27.16 -8.33 -24.63
N PRO A 495 26.46 -8.19 -25.76
CA PRO A 495 25.12 -7.62 -25.78
C PRO A 495 24.12 -8.57 -25.10
N LYS A 496 23.18 -8.01 -24.31
CA LYS A 496 22.02 -8.72 -23.72
C LYS A 496 20.77 -8.62 -24.62
N ALA A 497 20.69 -7.56 -25.42
CA ALA A 497 19.58 -7.29 -26.33
C ALA A 497 20.11 -6.81 -27.69
N THR A 498 19.23 -6.71 -28.69
CA THR A 498 19.59 -6.13 -29.98
C THR A 498 19.99 -4.65 -29.82
N ASN A 499 21.00 -4.22 -30.60
CA ASN A 499 21.39 -2.81 -30.68
C ASN A 499 20.54 -1.99 -31.67
N ASP A 500 19.59 -2.63 -32.38
CA ASP A 500 18.78 -1.98 -33.42
C ASP A 500 17.74 -1.02 -32.84
N THR A 501 17.26 -1.29 -31.61
CA THR A 501 16.28 -0.45 -30.90
C THR A 501 16.93 0.32 -29.77
N GLU A 502 16.34 1.46 -29.38
CA GLU A 502 16.85 2.24 -28.24
C GLU A 502 16.68 1.47 -26.92
N GLU A 503 15.59 0.72 -26.76
CA GLU A 503 15.33 -0.12 -25.60
C GLU A 503 16.40 -1.22 -25.46
N GLY A 504 16.79 -1.82 -26.58
CA GLY A 504 17.86 -2.83 -26.59
C GLY A 504 19.22 -2.21 -26.28
N ARG A 505 19.55 -1.05 -26.85
CA ARG A 505 20.77 -0.31 -26.50
C ARG A 505 20.80 0.08 -25.03
N GLN A 506 19.67 0.57 -24.47
CA GLN A 506 19.56 0.86 -23.04
C GLN A 506 19.82 -0.36 -22.18
N THR A 507 19.33 -1.54 -22.56
CA THR A 507 19.60 -2.82 -21.89
C THR A 507 21.08 -3.19 -21.95
N ASN A 508 21.77 -2.85 -23.04
CA ASN A 508 23.20 -3.15 -23.22
C ASN A 508 24.09 -2.19 -22.43
N ARG A 509 23.70 -0.93 -22.21
CA ARG A 509 24.39 0.05 -21.33
C ARG A 509 24.15 -0.28 -19.86
N ARG A 510 24.89 -1.24 -19.32
CA ARG A 510 24.69 -1.78 -17.97
C ARG A 510 25.99 -2.03 -17.23
N VAL A 511 25.89 -2.20 -15.92
CA VAL A 511 26.94 -2.76 -15.06
C VAL A 511 26.42 -4.05 -14.45
N GLU A 512 27.20 -5.12 -14.57
CA GLU A 512 26.90 -6.43 -13.98
C GLU A 512 27.82 -6.71 -12.78
N PHE A 513 27.36 -7.55 -11.86
CA PHE A 513 28.24 -8.24 -10.93
C PHE A 513 28.27 -9.74 -11.25
N LYS A 514 29.42 -10.36 -11.06
CA LYS A 514 29.59 -11.81 -11.16
C LYS A 514 30.24 -12.33 -9.88
N ILE A 515 29.67 -13.36 -9.27
CA ILE A 515 30.22 -13.98 -8.07
C ILE A 515 31.38 -14.91 -8.45
N LEU A 516 32.56 -14.60 -7.94
CA LEU A 516 33.80 -15.38 -8.19
C LEU A 516 34.08 -16.36 -7.06
N LYS A 517 33.73 -15.99 -5.82
CA LYS A 517 33.92 -16.80 -4.62
C LYS A 517 32.82 -16.49 -3.61
N LYS A 518 32.48 -17.49 -2.78
CA LYS A 518 31.51 -17.38 -1.68
C LYS A 518 32.16 -17.74 -0.35
#